data_2a682d5f6816d10dc3067391dc2f6826
#
_entry.id   2a682d5f6816d10dc3067391dc2f6826
#
_cell.length_a   1.000
_cell.length_b   1.000
_cell.length_c   1.000
_cell.angle_alpha   90.00
_cell.angle_beta   90.00
_cell.angle_gamma   90.00
#
_symmetry.space_group_name_H-M   'P 1'
#
loop_
_entity.id
_entity.type
_entity.pdbx_description
1 polymer ?
#
loop_
_entity_poly.entity_id
_entity_poly.type
_entity_poly.pdbx_seq_one_letter_code
_entity_poly.pdbx_strand_id
1 'polypeptide(L)'
;MKIVIIGGVAGGMSAATRLRRLMEDAEIVVMEKGPFVSFANCGLPYYVSGEIAEREQLLVQTPEALKARFNLDVRPHHEVVAIDPIEKVITVKHETEILTEHYDKLILSPGAKPFVPPITGLAEAKNVFSLRNVPDLDQIMTALTPETKRAVVIGAGFIGLEMAENLQKRGLEVTLVEKAPHVLPPLDEEMAAFVKAELSKNNVQVITGQSAVAFEEEGQVIRLEDGQTLDSDLTILSVGVQPENTLAVEAGVATGLRG
;
A
#
# COMPACT_ATOMS: atom_id res chain seq x y z
N MET A 1 -13.98 24.20 -17.93
CA MET A 1 -14.47 23.18 -17.00
C MET A 1 -13.33 22.72 -16.14
N LYS A 2 -13.54 22.72 -14.81
CA LYS A 2 -12.53 22.30 -13.83
C LYS A 2 -12.85 20.90 -13.31
N ILE A 3 -11.87 20.00 -13.43
CA ILE A 3 -11.97 18.62 -12.97
C ILE A 3 -10.95 18.43 -11.87
N VAL A 4 -11.41 18.05 -10.69
CA VAL A 4 -10.54 17.70 -9.56
C VAL A 4 -10.51 16.19 -9.40
N ILE A 5 -9.32 15.66 -9.16
CA ILE A 5 -9.07 14.22 -8.96
C ILE A 5 -8.41 14.06 -7.61
N ILE A 6 -8.98 13.21 -6.76
CA ILE A 6 -8.44 12.87 -5.44
C ILE A 6 -7.69 11.54 -5.55
N GLY A 7 -6.38 11.59 -5.30
CA GLY A 7 -5.45 10.47 -5.43
C GLY A 7 -4.60 10.55 -6.69
N GLY A 8 -3.30 10.65 -6.51
CA GLY A 8 -2.28 10.94 -7.53
C GLY A 8 -1.46 9.73 -8.01
N VAL A 9 -1.95 8.49 -7.81
CA VAL A 9 -1.19 7.29 -8.21
C VAL A 9 -1.86 6.62 -9.42
N ALA A 10 -2.10 5.33 -9.42
CA ALA A 10 -2.50 4.58 -10.63
C ALA A 10 -3.83 5.06 -11.23
N GLY A 11 -4.92 5.00 -10.45
CA GLY A 11 -6.26 5.33 -10.95
C GLY A 11 -6.41 6.81 -11.33
N GLY A 12 -6.02 7.70 -10.41
CA GLY A 12 -6.16 9.14 -10.62
C GLY A 12 -5.30 9.65 -11.77
N MET A 13 -4.03 9.22 -11.87
CA MET A 13 -3.15 9.64 -12.94
C MET A 13 -3.55 9.06 -14.31
N SER A 14 -4.07 7.84 -14.34
CA SER A 14 -4.67 7.27 -15.56
C SER A 14 -5.88 8.09 -16.02
N ALA A 15 -6.75 8.47 -15.09
CA ALA A 15 -7.90 9.33 -15.38
C ALA A 15 -7.43 10.72 -15.86
N ALA A 16 -6.50 11.37 -15.16
CA ALA A 16 -5.99 12.70 -15.49
C ALA A 16 -5.40 12.77 -16.90
N THR A 17 -4.51 11.83 -17.23
CA THR A 17 -3.86 11.79 -18.54
C THR A 17 -4.84 11.43 -19.65
N ARG A 18 -5.83 10.58 -19.39
CA ARG A 18 -6.89 10.27 -20.35
C ARG A 18 -7.81 11.47 -20.58
N LEU A 19 -8.22 12.15 -19.53
CA LEU A 19 -9.04 13.35 -19.61
C LEU A 19 -8.36 14.44 -20.44
N ARG A 20 -7.07 14.70 -20.23
CA ARG A 20 -6.34 15.69 -21.02
C ARG A 20 -6.40 15.41 -22.52
N ARG A 21 -6.32 14.15 -22.93
CA ARG A 21 -6.43 13.76 -24.36
C ARG A 21 -7.83 13.93 -24.92
N LEU A 22 -8.87 13.91 -24.09
CA LEU A 22 -10.27 14.06 -24.51
C LEU A 22 -10.77 15.49 -24.38
N MET A 23 -10.13 16.30 -23.53
CA MET A 23 -10.60 17.65 -23.14
C MET A 23 -9.38 18.57 -22.97
N GLU A 24 -8.87 19.07 -24.08
CA GLU A 24 -7.63 19.86 -24.12
C GLU A 24 -7.70 21.14 -23.27
N ASP A 25 -8.88 21.80 -23.24
CA ASP A 25 -9.10 23.07 -22.52
C ASP A 25 -9.55 22.91 -21.05
N ALA A 26 -9.69 21.67 -20.57
CA ALA A 26 -10.09 21.47 -19.18
C ALA A 26 -8.96 21.84 -18.21
N GLU A 27 -9.32 22.51 -17.10
CA GLU A 27 -8.45 22.61 -15.94
C GLU A 27 -8.52 21.29 -15.18
N ILE A 28 -7.38 20.60 -15.06
CA ILE A 28 -7.29 19.30 -14.38
C ILE A 28 -6.34 19.44 -13.20
N VAL A 29 -6.87 19.28 -12.00
CA VAL A 29 -6.15 19.36 -10.73
C VAL A 29 -6.15 17.98 -10.08
N VAL A 30 -4.98 17.52 -9.66
CA VAL A 30 -4.83 16.25 -8.92
C VAL A 30 -4.34 16.54 -7.52
N MET A 31 -5.11 16.14 -6.52
CA MET A 31 -4.75 16.25 -5.10
C MET A 31 -4.21 14.92 -4.60
N GLU A 32 -2.98 14.92 -4.07
CA GLU A 32 -2.35 13.75 -3.49
C GLU A 32 -1.88 14.07 -2.08
N LYS A 33 -2.31 13.26 -1.09
CA LYS A 33 -1.92 13.46 0.31
C LYS A 33 -0.46 13.13 0.58
N GLY A 34 0.07 12.16 -0.15
CA GLY A 34 1.46 11.72 -0.01
C GLY A 34 2.46 12.62 -0.74
N PRO A 35 3.75 12.42 -0.50
CA PRO A 35 4.82 13.18 -1.15
C PRO A 35 5.05 12.77 -2.61
N PHE A 36 4.59 11.60 -3.03
CA PHE A 36 4.89 11.03 -4.34
C PHE A 36 3.62 10.74 -5.13
N VAL A 37 3.68 11.02 -6.42
CA VAL A 37 2.64 10.72 -7.39
C VAL A 37 3.17 9.73 -8.42
N SER A 38 2.28 9.01 -9.12
CA SER A 38 2.66 8.17 -10.27
C SER A 38 3.86 7.26 -10.01
N PHE A 39 3.93 6.63 -8.82
CA PHE A 39 4.98 5.68 -8.52
C PHE A 39 4.57 4.24 -8.84
N ALA A 40 5.57 3.37 -9.05
CA ALA A 40 5.39 1.95 -9.36
C ALA A 40 5.07 1.14 -8.11
N ASN A 41 3.78 1.03 -7.74
CA ASN A 41 3.35 0.26 -6.56
C ASN A 41 3.87 -1.18 -6.59
N CYS A 42 3.76 -1.87 -7.73
CA CYS A 42 4.24 -3.24 -7.90
C CYS A 42 5.78 -3.35 -7.91
N GLY A 43 6.50 -2.24 -8.01
CA GLY A 43 7.96 -2.19 -7.95
C GLY A 43 8.51 -2.17 -6.52
N LEU A 44 7.69 -1.80 -5.53
CA LEU A 44 8.15 -1.62 -4.16
C LEU A 44 8.82 -2.88 -3.56
N PRO A 45 8.26 -4.09 -3.66
CA PRO A 45 8.90 -5.30 -3.18
C PRO A 45 10.25 -5.57 -3.87
N TYR A 46 10.35 -5.32 -5.17
CA TYR A 46 11.57 -5.57 -5.96
C TYR A 46 12.71 -4.60 -5.64
N TYR A 47 12.38 -3.43 -5.10
CA TYR A 47 13.40 -2.55 -4.53
C TYR A 47 13.96 -3.11 -3.21
N VAL A 48 13.14 -3.79 -2.41
CA VAL A 48 13.60 -4.46 -1.18
C VAL A 48 14.68 -5.49 -1.48
N SER A 49 14.55 -6.29 -2.52
CA SER A 49 15.59 -7.28 -2.92
C SER A 49 16.82 -6.65 -3.57
N GLY A 50 16.73 -5.41 -4.05
CA GLY A 50 17.74 -4.76 -4.88
C GLY A 50 17.65 -5.11 -6.37
N GLU A 51 16.60 -5.81 -6.81
CA GLU A 51 16.32 -6.08 -8.22
C GLU A 51 16.02 -4.77 -8.99
N ILE A 52 15.29 -3.85 -8.35
CA ILE A 52 15.29 -2.44 -8.71
C ILE A 52 16.40 -1.77 -7.89
N ALA A 53 17.48 -1.34 -8.53
CA ALA A 53 18.66 -0.84 -7.84
C ALA A 53 18.52 0.59 -7.34
N GLU A 54 17.87 1.45 -8.13
CA GLU A 54 17.76 2.89 -7.86
C GLU A 54 16.34 3.25 -7.44
N ARG A 55 16.19 3.90 -6.29
CA ARG A 55 14.89 4.30 -5.72
C ARG A 55 14.09 5.20 -6.68
N GLU A 56 14.78 6.05 -7.44
CA GLU A 56 14.20 6.95 -8.42
C GLU A 56 13.48 6.23 -9.56
N GLN A 57 13.84 4.98 -9.84
CA GLN A 57 13.15 4.13 -10.83
C GLN A 57 11.72 3.78 -10.41
N LEU A 58 11.42 3.87 -9.11
CA LEU A 58 10.05 3.72 -8.60
C LEU A 58 9.19 4.94 -8.91
N LEU A 59 9.79 6.13 -9.07
CA LEU A 59 9.10 7.39 -9.32
C LEU A 59 8.90 7.59 -10.82
N VAL A 60 7.82 7.02 -11.36
CA VAL A 60 7.58 6.97 -12.83
C VAL A 60 7.43 8.35 -13.44
N GLN A 61 6.76 9.27 -12.75
CA GLN A 61 6.57 10.66 -13.18
C GLN A 61 6.62 11.61 -11.99
N THR A 62 7.09 12.85 -12.24
CA THR A 62 7.04 13.93 -11.26
C THR A 62 5.93 14.93 -11.59
N PRO A 63 5.48 15.77 -10.63
CA PRO A 63 4.51 16.84 -10.88
C PRO A 63 4.96 17.77 -12.03
N GLU A 64 6.25 18.12 -12.09
CA GLU A 64 6.82 18.99 -13.12
C GLU A 64 6.75 18.34 -14.51
N ALA A 65 7.12 17.07 -14.62
CA ALA A 65 7.03 16.33 -15.88
C ALA A 65 5.58 16.17 -16.35
N LEU A 66 4.65 15.93 -15.41
CA LEU A 66 3.22 15.85 -15.68
C LEU A 66 2.65 17.21 -16.13
N LYS A 67 3.10 18.31 -15.54
CA LYS A 67 2.75 19.67 -15.95
C LYS A 67 3.27 19.97 -17.35
N ALA A 68 4.54 19.68 -17.60
CA ALA A 68 5.17 19.98 -18.90
C ALA A 68 4.55 19.16 -20.04
N ARG A 69 4.28 17.86 -19.81
CA ARG A 69 3.81 16.95 -20.87
C ARG A 69 2.30 16.99 -21.08
N PHE A 70 1.54 17.12 -19.99
CA PHE A 70 0.08 16.96 -20.00
C PHE A 70 -0.67 18.20 -19.51
N ASN A 71 0.03 19.27 -19.15
CA ASN A 71 -0.58 20.46 -18.54
C ASN A 71 -1.52 20.13 -17.37
N LEU A 72 -1.11 19.19 -16.49
CA LEU A 72 -1.81 18.83 -15.26
C LEU A 72 -1.30 19.68 -14.10
N ASP A 73 -2.20 20.13 -13.22
CA ASP A 73 -1.86 20.73 -11.94
C ASP A 73 -1.87 19.62 -10.88
N VAL A 74 -0.69 19.09 -10.57
CA VAL A 74 -0.54 17.97 -9.64
C VAL A 74 0.05 18.48 -8.33
N ARG A 75 -0.69 18.31 -7.25
CA ARG A 75 -0.38 18.87 -5.92
C ARG A 75 -0.13 17.75 -4.91
N PRO A 76 1.12 17.33 -4.68
CA PRO A 76 1.46 16.46 -3.54
C PRO A 76 1.30 17.21 -2.21
N HIS A 77 1.23 16.48 -1.08
CA HIS A 77 0.98 17.01 0.25
C HIS A 77 -0.35 17.79 0.41
N HIS A 78 -1.31 17.55 -0.47
CA HIS A 78 -2.63 18.16 -0.43
C HIS A 78 -3.67 17.07 -0.10
N GLU A 79 -4.00 16.93 1.18
CA GLU A 79 -4.97 15.96 1.66
C GLU A 79 -6.39 16.55 1.59
N VAL A 80 -7.24 15.95 0.78
CA VAL A 80 -8.67 16.29 0.80
C VAL A 80 -9.30 15.65 2.03
N VAL A 81 -9.90 16.47 2.88
CA VAL A 81 -10.47 16.06 4.17
C VAL A 81 -12.00 16.15 4.21
N ALA A 82 -12.62 16.88 3.28
CA ALA A 82 -14.07 16.92 3.15
C ALA A 82 -14.50 17.25 1.71
N ILE A 83 -15.71 16.85 1.36
CA ILE A 83 -16.37 17.13 0.07
C ILE A 83 -17.76 17.66 0.34
N ASP A 84 -18.08 18.83 -0.22
CA ASP A 84 -19.44 19.34 -0.33
C ASP A 84 -19.93 19.11 -1.77
N PRO A 85 -20.79 18.11 -2.03
CA PRO A 85 -21.25 17.81 -3.36
C PRO A 85 -22.33 18.79 -3.87
N ILE A 86 -22.98 19.55 -2.98
CA ILE A 86 -24.01 20.53 -3.33
C ILE A 86 -23.35 21.80 -3.85
N GLU A 87 -22.41 22.36 -3.06
CA GLU A 87 -21.65 23.55 -3.43
C GLU A 87 -20.50 23.24 -4.39
N LYS A 88 -20.22 21.96 -4.64
CA LYS A 88 -19.09 21.47 -5.46
C LYS A 88 -17.74 22.03 -5.01
N VAL A 89 -17.48 21.88 -3.72
CA VAL A 89 -16.25 22.33 -3.08
C VAL A 89 -15.61 21.15 -2.35
N ILE A 90 -14.29 21.08 -2.38
CA ILE A 90 -13.51 20.23 -1.49
C ILE A 90 -12.76 21.08 -0.47
N THR A 91 -12.58 20.55 0.74
CA THR A 91 -11.70 21.09 1.75
C THR A 91 -10.38 20.33 1.72
N VAL A 92 -9.29 21.04 1.62
CA VAL A 92 -7.93 20.50 1.45
C VAL A 92 -7.05 20.97 2.60
N LYS A 93 -6.38 20.02 3.24
CA LYS A 93 -5.32 20.30 4.22
C LYS A 93 -3.98 20.26 3.50
N HIS A 94 -3.22 21.35 3.62
CA HIS A 94 -1.84 21.48 3.16
C HIS A 94 -0.99 22.03 4.30
N GLU A 95 -0.10 21.20 4.82
CA GLU A 95 0.67 21.52 6.04
C GLU A 95 -0.24 21.92 7.21
N THR A 96 -0.18 23.18 7.62
CA THR A 96 -1.03 23.76 8.68
C THR A 96 -2.23 24.54 8.15
N GLU A 97 -2.33 24.69 6.83
CA GLU A 97 -3.38 25.49 6.18
C GLU A 97 -4.57 24.61 5.78
N ILE A 98 -5.76 25.21 5.84
CA ILE A 98 -6.99 24.63 5.28
C ILE A 98 -7.40 25.49 4.08
N LEU A 99 -7.43 24.88 2.93
CA LEU A 99 -7.78 25.49 1.66
C LEU A 99 -9.12 24.97 1.16
N THR A 100 -9.76 25.71 0.29
CA THR A 100 -10.96 25.28 -0.42
C THR A 100 -10.71 25.29 -1.92
N GLU A 101 -11.23 24.30 -2.64
CA GLU A 101 -11.09 24.18 -4.09
C GLU A 101 -12.46 23.86 -4.70
N HIS A 102 -12.89 24.67 -5.69
CA HIS A 102 -14.13 24.41 -6.43
C HIS A 102 -13.87 23.45 -7.59
N TYR A 103 -14.90 22.67 -7.94
CA TYR A 103 -14.85 21.76 -9.08
C TYR A 103 -16.18 21.75 -9.86
N ASP A 104 -16.10 21.49 -11.16
CA ASP A 104 -17.26 21.14 -11.98
C ASP A 104 -17.55 19.63 -11.92
N LYS A 105 -16.48 18.83 -11.95
CA LYS A 105 -16.49 17.37 -11.83
C LYS A 105 -15.42 16.89 -10.84
N LEU A 106 -15.76 15.87 -10.07
CA LEU A 106 -14.87 15.26 -9.10
C LEU A 106 -14.67 13.77 -9.42
N ILE A 107 -13.41 13.31 -9.37
CA ILE A 107 -13.05 11.89 -9.47
C ILE A 107 -12.41 11.47 -8.15
N LEU A 108 -12.93 10.41 -7.56
CA LEU A 108 -12.42 9.79 -6.35
C LEU A 108 -11.55 8.59 -6.72
N SER A 109 -10.26 8.67 -6.42
CA SER A 109 -9.28 7.60 -6.62
C SER A 109 -8.34 7.47 -5.41
N PRO A 110 -8.85 7.47 -4.15
CA PRO A 110 -8.02 7.50 -2.95
C PRO A 110 -7.31 6.17 -2.68
N GLY A 111 -7.62 5.12 -3.44
CA GLY A 111 -7.03 3.81 -3.31
C GLY A 111 -7.57 3.01 -2.12
N ALA A 112 -6.66 2.32 -1.42
CA ALA A 112 -6.99 1.49 -0.28
C ALA A 112 -5.98 1.73 0.85
N LYS A 113 -6.32 1.34 2.06
CA LYS A 113 -5.42 1.32 3.22
C LYS A 113 -5.16 -0.12 3.67
N PRO A 114 -3.98 -0.44 4.21
CA PRO A 114 -3.73 -1.74 4.82
C PRO A 114 -4.76 -2.01 5.92
N PHE A 115 -5.25 -3.24 5.96
CA PHE A 115 -6.02 -3.69 7.11
C PHE A 115 -5.07 -4.05 8.24
N VAL A 116 -5.28 -3.44 9.41
CA VAL A 116 -4.52 -3.72 10.62
C VAL A 116 -5.46 -4.41 11.61
N PRO A 117 -5.32 -5.71 11.83
CA PRO A 117 -6.17 -6.45 12.76
C PRO A 117 -5.83 -6.08 14.21
N PRO A 118 -6.79 -6.21 15.15
CA PRO A 118 -6.55 -5.96 16.57
C PRO A 118 -5.80 -7.15 17.20
N ILE A 119 -4.49 -7.21 17.01
CA ILE A 119 -3.60 -8.22 17.60
C ILE A 119 -2.99 -7.64 18.87
N THR A 120 -2.95 -8.43 19.93
CA THR A 120 -2.34 -8.01 21.21
C THR A 120 -0.86 -7.63 21.01
N GLY A 121 -0.43 -6.50 21.56
CA GLY A 121 0.94 -6.01 21.49
C GLY A 121 1.36 -5.43 20.14
N LEU A 122 0.47 -5.41 19.13
CA LEU A 122 0.80 -4.85 17.80
C LEU A 122 1.09 -3.34 17.84
N ALA A 123 0.38 -2.60 18.70
CA ALA A 123 0.59 -1.16 18.82
C ALA A 123 1.96 -0.78 19.44
N GLU A 124 2.52 -1.65 20.24
CA GLU A 124 3.81 -1.51 20.90
C GLU A 124 4.97 -2.08 20.07
N ALA A 125 4.66 -2.84 19.02
CA ALA A 125 5.65 -3.47 18.16
C ALA A 125 6.39 -2.44 17.29
N LYS A 126 7.72 -2.46 17.34
CA LYS A 126 8.58 -1.47 16.65
C LYS A 126 9.10 -1.95 15.29
N ASN A 127 9.02 -3.25 15.04
CA ASN A 127 9.57 -3.91 13.86
C ASN A 127 8.49 -4.46 12.92
N VAL A 128 7.24 -3.98 13.04
CA VAL A 128 6.10 -4.41 12.23
C VAL A 128 5.72 -3.32 11.23
N PHE A 129 5.70 -3.67 9.95
CA PHE A 129 5.48 -2.75 8.84
C PHE A 129 4.38 -3.28 7.91
N SER A 130 3.73 -2.37 7.21
CA SER A 130 2.92 -2.67 6.03
C SER A 130 3.58 -2.04 4.81
N LEU A 131 3.33 -2.58 3.61
CA LEU A 131 3.86 -2.00 2.38
C LEU A 131 2.71 -1.56 1.47
N ARG A 132 2.59 -0.25 1.24
CA ARG A 132 1.61 0.33 0.34
C ARG A 132 2.18 1.42 -0.57
N ASN A 133 3.10 2.23 -0.04
CA ASN A 133 3.62 3.42 -0.71
C ASN A 133 5.13 3.55 -0.51
N VAL A 134 5.73 4.59 -1.10
CA VAL A 134 7.17 4.83 -1.01
C VAL A 134 7.63 5.16 0.42
N PRO A 135 6.93 5.98 1.23
CA PRO A 135 7.26 6.16 2.64
C PRO A 135 7.28 4.87 3.47
N ASP A 136 6.34 3.94 3.22
CA ASP A 136 6.35 2.63 3.91
C ASP A 136 7.59 1.83 3.53
N LEU A 137 7.93 1.83 2.23
CA LEU A 137 9.15 1.21 1.73
C LEU A 137 10.40 1.79 2.40
N ASP A 138 10.49 3.13 2.50
CA ASP A 138 11.62 3.81 3.13
C ASP A 138 11.79 3.38 4.61
N GLN A 139 10.69 3.18 5.34
CA GLN A 139 10.72 2.66 6.72
C GLN A 139 11.24 1.21 6.75
N ILE A 140 10.73 0.34 5.88
CA ILE A 140 11.20 -1.05 5.76
C ILE A 140 12.70 -1.08 5.45
N MET A 141 13.15 -0.29 4.48
CA MET A 141 14.56 -0.21 4.09
C MET A 141 15.46 0.29 5.22
N THR A 142 14.95 1.22 6.05
CA THR A 142 15.67 1.70 7.24
C THR A 142 15.79 0.62 8.31
N ALA A 143 14.78 -0.23 8.47
CA ALA A 143 14.78 -1.34 9.43
C ALA A 143 15.62 -2.54 8.97
N LEU A 144 15.94 -2.63 7.67
CA LEU A 144 16.77 -3.68 7.08
C LEU A 144 18.26 -3.34 7.26
N THR A 145 18.81 -3.68 8.42
CA THR A 145 20.23 -3.51 8.77
C THR A 145 21.01 -4.82 8.60
N PRO A 146 22.35 -4.82 8.69
CA PRO A 146 23.15 -6.06 8.67
C PRO A 146 22.81 -7.05 9.80
N GLU A 147 22.21 -6.57 10.89
CA GLU A 147 21.77 -7.36 12.05
C GLU A 147 20.40 -8.03 11.80
N THR A 148 19.59 -7.53 10.87
CA THR A 148 18.29 -8.12 10.50
C THR A 148 18.52 -9.44 9.77
N LYS A 149 18.09 -10.54 10.36
CA LYS A 149 18.29 -11.90 9.85
C LYS A 149 17.00 -12.64 9.57
N ARG A 150 16.00 -12.48 10.45
CA ARG A 150 14.75 -13.22 10.41
C ARG A 150 13.60 -12.28 10.07
N ALA A 151 12.87 -12.62 9.04
CA ALA A 151 11.67 -11.89 8.65
C ALA A 151 10.44 -12.79 8.75
N VAL A 152 9.37 -12.26 9.32
CA VAL A 152 8.07 -12.92 9.31
C VAL A 152 7.12 -12.11 8.44
N VAL A 153 6.45 -12.78 7.50
CA VAL A 153 5.41 -12.19 6.68
C VAL A 153 4.06 -12.77 7.11
N ILE A 154 3.13 -11.93 7.54
CA ILE A 154 1.81 -12.33 7.99
C ILE A 154 0.80 -12.01 6.89
N GLY A 155 0.19 -13.05 6.31
CA GLY A 155 -0.70 -13.01 5.16
C GLY A 155 -0.02 -13.43 3.87
N ALA A 156 -0.51 -14.51 3.24
CA ALA A 156 0.01 -15.09 2.00
C ALA A 156 -0.84 -14.71 0.77
N GLY A 157 -1.33 -13.47 0.73
CA GLY A 157 -1.85 -12.84 -0.49
C GLY A 157 -0.72 -12.40 -1.42
N PHE A 158 -1.04 -11.73 -2.53
CA PHE A 158 -0.04 -11.29 -3.52
C PHE A 158 1.09 -10.45 -2.91
N ILE A 159 0.76 -9.43 -2.12
CA ILE A 159 1.77 -8.56 -1.48
C ILE A 159 2.67 -9.37 -0.55
N GLY A 160 2.08 -10.28 0.27
CA GLY A 160 2.85 -11.10 1.19
C GLY A 160 3.82 -12.05 0.49
N LEU A 161 3.39 -12.65 -0.62
CA LEU A 161 4.24 -13.53 -1.43
C LEU A 161 5.40 -12.75 -2.08
N GLU A 162 5.11 -11.60 -2.69
CA GLU A 162 6.13 -10.73 -3.26
C GLU A 162 7.13 -10.26 -2.20
N MET A 163 6.65 -9.90 -1.00
CA MET A 163 7.56 -9.52 0.10
C MET A 163 8.38 -10.71 0.60
N ALA A 164 7.78 -11.90 0.77
CA ALA A 164 8.50 -13.08 1.20
C ALA A 164 9.63 -13.45 0.21
N GLU A 165 9.33 -13.44 -1.09
CA GLU A 165 10.31 -13.66 -2.15
C GLU A 165 11.46 -12.65 -2.09
N ASN A 166 11.13 -11.36 -2.00
CA ASN A 166 12.13 -10.30 -2.08
C ASN A 166 12.98 -10.16 -0.80
N LEU A 167 12.41 -10.45 0.37
CA LEU A 167 13.18 -10.56 1.62
C LEU A 167 14.13 -11.77 1.61
N GLN A 168 13.66 -12.90 1.06
CA GLN A 168 14.50 -14.09 0.89
C GLN A 168 15.66 -13.84 -0.10
N LYS A 169 15.40 -13.21 -1.25
CA LYS A 169 16.43 -12.80 -2.22
C LYS A 169 17.45 -11.85 -1.59
N ARG A 170 17.02 -11.02 -0.63
CA ARG A 170 17.92 -10.16 0.15
C ARG A 170 18.79 -10.93 1.15
N GLY A 171 18.51 -12.20 1.39
CA GLY A 171 19.29 -13.10 2.24
C GLY A 171 18.75 -13.28 3.65
N LEU A 172 17.50 -12.90 3.92
CA LEU A 172 16.86 -13.15 5.21
C LEU A 172 16.29 -14.59 5.28
N GLU A 173 16.23 -15.13 6.50
CA GLU A 173 15.42 -16.29 6.82
C GLU A 173 13.96 -15.86 6.90
N VAL A 174 13.11 -16.37 6.00
CA VAL A 174 11.73 -15.90 5.87
C VAL A 174 10.75 -16.99 6.31
N THR A 175 9.85 -16.62 7.22
CA THR A 175 8.65 -17.40 7.58
C THR A 175 7.40 -16.67 7.11
N LEU A 176 6.58 -17.33 6.30
CA LEU A 176 5.29 -16.84 5.81
C LEU A 176 4.17 -17.52 6.60
N VAL A 177 3.33 -16.74 7.28
CA VAL A 177 2.20 -17.22 8.08
C VAL A 177 0.88 -16.85 7.39
N GLU A 178 0.01 -17.82 7.17
CA GLU A 178 -1.29 -17.63 6.53
C GLU A 178 -2.40 -18.28 7.35
N LYS A 179 -3.47 -17.54 7.60
CA LYS A 179 -4.64 -18.03 8.34
C LYS A 179 -5.46 -19.05 7.53
N ALA A 180 -5.55 -18.86 6.22
CA ALA A 180 -6.22 -19.80 5.34
C ALA A 180 -5.48 -21.16 5.25
N PRO A 181 -6.15 -22.24 4.84
CA PRO A 181 -5.51 -23.56 4.73
C PRO A 181 -4.41 -23.62 3.66
N HIS A 182 -4.39 -22.71 2.72
CA HIS A 182 -3.36 -22.61 1.67
C HIS A 182 -2.97 -21.15 1.37
N VAL A 183 -1.84 -20.97 0.72
CA VAL A 183 -1.38 -19.67 0.21
C VAL A 183 -2.26 -19.18 -0.94
N LEU A 184 -2.27 -17.89 -1.24
CA LEU A 184 -3.12 -17.27 -2.27
C LEU A 184 -4.58 -17.76 -2.18
N PRO A 185 -5.34 -17.40 -1.14
CA PRO A 185 -6.70 -17.87 -0.93
C PRO A 185 -7.66 -17.76 -2.13
N PRO A 186 -7.46 -16.82 -3.09
CA PRO A 186 -8.29 -16.79 -4.31
C PRO A 186 -8.04 -17.91 -5.32
N LEU A 187 -6.95 -18.68 -5.19
CA LEU A 187 -6.67 -19.83 -6.04
C LEU A 187 -7.31 -21.10 -5.47
N ASP A 188 -7.55 -22.08 -6.35
CA ASP A 188 -7.89 -23.44 -5.92
C ASP A 188 -6.68 -24.10 -5.21
N GLU A 189 -6.93 -25.01 -4.28
CA GLU A 189 -5.91 -25.62 -3.44
C GLU A 189 -4.81 -26.32 -4.25
N GLU A 190 -5.18 -27.00 -5.34
CA GLU A 190 -4.23 -27.68 -6.24
C GLU A 190 -3.28 -26.68 -6.91
N MET A 191 -3.77 -25.48 -7.27
CA MET A 191 -2.93 -24.45 -7.86
C MET A 191 -2.08 -23.75 -6.79
N ALA A 192 -2.61 -23.52 -5.60
CA ALA A 192 -1.88 -22.97 -4.47
C ALA A 192 -0.72 -23.88 -4.02
N ALA A 193 -0.86 -25.21 -4.19
CA ALA A 193 0.19 -26.17 -3.87
C ALA A 193 1.48 -25.94 -4.68
N PHE A 194 1.37 -25.55 -5.95
CA PHE A 194 2.55 -25.22 -6.77
C PHE A 194 3.29 -23.99 -6.23
N VAL A 195 2.54 -22.97 -5.79
CA VAL A 195 3.13 -21.76 -5.19
C VAL A 195 3.84 -22.11 -3.89
N LYS A 196 3.20 -22.91 -3.01
CA LYS A 196 3.80 -23.36 -1.76
C LYS A 196 5.08 -24.18 -2.00
N ALA A 197 5.07 -25.05 -3.00
CA ALA A 197 6.24 -25.84 -3.37
C ALA A 197 7.40 -24.95 -3.84
N GLU A 198 7.12 -23.92 -4.64
CA GLU A 198 8.15 -22.98 -5.11
C GLU A 198 8.72 -22.14 -3.96
N LEU A 199 7.88 -21.66 -3.03
CA LEU A 199 8.34 -20.98 -1.82
C LEU A 199 9.29 -21.88 -0.99
N SER A 200 8.89 -23.13 -0.74
CA SER A 200 9.69 -24.09 0.03
C SER A 200 11.02 -24.43 -0.65
N LYS A 201 11.02 -24.56 -1.97
CA LYS A 201 12.23 -24.78 -2.78
C LYS A 201 13.22 -23.61 -2.65
N ASN A 202 12.72 -22.39 -2.46
CA ASN A 202 13.49 -21.19 -2.23
C ASN A 202 13.72 -20.90 -0.73
N ASN A 203 13.62 -21.91 0.15
CA ASN A 203 13.87 -21.82 1.59
C ASN A 203 12.97 -20.83 2.35
N VAL A 204 11.77 -20.54 1.86
CA VAL A 204 10.75 -19.83 2.62
C VAL A 204 9.96 -20.85 3.43
N GLN A 205 9.95 -20.71 4.75
CA GLN A 205 9.10 -21.51 5.61
C GLN A 205 7.64 -21.05 5.48
N VAL A 206 6.72 -21.96 5.22
CA VAL A 206 5.29 -21.64 5.03
C VAL A 206 4.45 -22.34 6.09
N ILE A 207 3.78 -21.55 6.94
CA ILE A 207 2.84 -22.01 7.97
C ILE A 207 1.44 -21.58 7.53
N THR A 208 0.57 -22.54 7.23
CA THR A 208 -0.82 -22.31 6.85
C THR A 208 -1.77 -22.78 7.94
N GLY A 209 -3.01 -22.27 7.97
CA GLY A 209 -4.01 -22.61 9.00
C GLY A 209 -3.69 -21.99 10.36
N GLN A 210 -2.84 -20.96 10.42
CA GLN A 210 -2.42 -20.29 11.64
C GLN A 210 -2.51 -18.78 11.51
N SER A 211 -2.82 -18.10 12.61
CA SER A 211 -2.82 -16.65 12.69
C SER A 211 -1.93 -16.17 13.84
N ALA A 212 -1.32 -15.01 13.67
CA ALA A 212 -0.65 -14.30 14.76
C ALA A 212 -1.71 -13.76 15.74
N VAL A 213 -1.55 -14.05 17.01
CA VAL A 213 -2.49 -13.64 18.07
C VAL A 213 -1.86 -12.64 19.05
N ALA A 214 -0.53 -12.58 19.13
CA ALA A 214 0.17 -11.61 19.95
C ALA A 214 1.54 -11.27 19.39
N PHE A 215 1.95 -10.03 19.60
CA PHE A 215 3.33 -9.54 19.47
C PHE A 215 3.87 -9.31 20.88
N GLU A 216 5.01 -9.88 21.18
CA GLU A 216 5.68 -9.81 22.48
C GLU A 216 7.07 -9.19 22.27
N GLU A 217 7.70 -8.72 23.35
CA GLU A 217 9.05 -8.13 23.31
C GLU A 217 9.18 -7.04 22.23
N GLU A 218 8.21 -6.10 22.21
CA GLU A 218 8.15 -5.01 21.23
C GLU A 218 8.10 -5.48 19.75
N GLY A 219 7.60 -6.70 19.52
CA GLY A 219 7.43 -7.31 18.19
C GLY A 219 8.49 -8.35 17.82
N GLN A 220 9.51 -8.56 18.66
CA GLN A 220 10.58 -9.53 18.39
C GLN A 220 10.11 -10.99 18.50
N VAL A 221 9.01 -11.24 19.22
CA VAL A 221 8.40 -12.56 19.34
C VAL A 221 6.95 -12.49 18.89
N ILE A 222 6.56 -13.37 17.98
CA ILE A 222 5.19 -13.48 17.46
C ILE A 222 4.61 -14.80 17.97
N ARG A 223 3.47 -14.73 18.68
CA ARG A 223 2.74 -15.91 19.11
C ARG A 223 1.64 -16.26 18.11
N LEU A 224 1.61 -17.51 17.70
CA LEU A 224 0.57 -18.07 16.83
C LEU A 224 -0.60 -18.66 17.66
N GLU A 225 -1.70 -18.93 16.99
CA GLU A 225 -2.95 -19.43 17.61
C GLU A 225 -2.78 -20.80 18.28
N ASP A 226 -1.91 -21.68 17.75
CA ASP A 226 -1.57 -22.97 18.32
C ASP A 226 -0.58 -22.91 19.51
N GLY A 227 -0.12 -21.71 19.86
CA GLY A 227 0.85 -21.46 20.93
C GLY A 227 2.32 -21.50 20.48
N GLN A 228 2.62 -21.83 19.23
CA GLN A 228 3.97 -21.70 18.69
C GLN A 228 4.42 -20.22 18.72
N THR A 229 5.71 -19.99 18.95
CA THR A 229 6.32 -18.67 18.87
C THR A 229 7.33 -18.60 17.72
N LEU A 230 7.40 -17.46 17.07
CA LEU A 230 8.36 -17.14 16.02
C LEU A 230 9.16 -15.92 16.45
N ASP A 231 10.49 -16.03 16.37
CA ASP A 231 11.35 -14.87 16.50
C ASP A 231 11.33 -14.05 15.22
N SER A 232 11.32 -12.73 15.33
CA SER A 232 11.27 -11.83 14.19
C SER A 232 12.09 -10.57 14.42
N ASP A 233 13.04 -10.31 13.53
CA ASP A 233 13.78 -9.05 13.51
C ASP A 233 13.00 -8.00 12.68
N LEU A 234 12.20 -8.45 11.71
CA LEU A 234 11.32 -7.61 10.87
C LEU A 234 10.04 -8.37 10.51
N THR A 235 8.90 -7.75 10.69
CA THR A 235 7.60 -8.33 10.32
C THR A 235 6.90 -7.48 9.27
N ILE A 236 6.40 -8.14 8.21
CA ILE A 236 5.51 -7.52 7.23
C ILE A 236 4.08 -7.99 7.47
N LEU A 237 3.18 -7.03 7.72
CA LEU A 237 1.76 -7.28 7.88
C LEU A 237 1.03 -7.04 6.56
N SER A 238 0.56 -8.12 5.91
CA SER A 238 -0.07 -8.12 4.59
C SER A 238 -1.40 -8.90 4.55
N VAL A 239 -2.22 -8.72 5.60
CA VAL A 239 -3.48 -9.46 5.81
C VAL A 239 -4.70 -8.86 5.10
N GLY A 240 -4.46 -8.09 4.08
CA GLY A 240 -5.47 -7.49 3.21
C GLY A 240 -5.53 -5.98 3.26
N VAL A 241 -6.44 -5.42 2.47
CA VAL A 241 -6.64 -3.98 2.32
C VAL A 241 -8.12 -3.63 2.44
N GLN A 242 -8.42 -2.41 2.84
CA GLN A 242 -9.75 -1.82 2.83
C GLN A 242 -9.78 -0.67 1.84
N PRO A 243 -10.78 -0.59 0.94
CA PRO A 243 -10.99 0.59 0.11
C PRO A 243 -11.09 1.86 0.98
N GLU A 244 -10.43 2.93 0.54
CA GLU A 244 -10.52 4.21 1.22
C GLU A 244 -11.75 4.97 0.71
N ASN A 245 -12.89 4.67 1.30
CA ASN A 245 -14.19 5.23 0.90
C ASN A 245 -14.74 6.30 1.85
N THR A 246 -13.98 6.67 2.87
CA THR A 246 -14.42 7.61 3.93
C THR A 246 -14.98 8.90 3.34
N LEU A 247 -14.24 9.55 2.44
CA LEU A 247 -14.70 10.80 1.80
C LEU A 247 -16.00 10.61 1.00
N ALA A 248 -16.15 9.46 0.31
CA ALA A 248 -17.36 9.17 -0.46
C ALA A 248 -18.57 8.99 0.45
N VAL A 249 -18.41 8.22 1.54
CA VAL A 249 -19.48 7.96 2.51
C VAL A 249 -19.90 9.25 3.21
N GLU A 250 -18.96 10.05 3.70
CA GLU A 250 -19.21 11.31 4.38
C GLU A 250 -19.87 12.35 3.46
N ALA A 251 -19.56 12.33 2.17
CA ALA A 251 -20.20 13.16 1.14
C ALA A 251 -21.56 12.63 0.67
N GLY A 252 -22.06 11.52 1.22
CA GLY A 252 -23.33 10.91 0.84
C GLY A 252 -23.33 10.25 -0.55
N VAL A 253 -22.17 9.91 -1.09
CA VAL A 253 -22.04 9.16 -2.35
C VAL A 253 -22.39 7.69 -2.10
N ALA A 254 -23.20 7.11 -2.99
CA ALA A 254 -23.55 5.69 -2.91
C ALA A 254 -22.30 4.83 -3.09
N THR A 255 -22.09 3.89 -2.17
CA THR A 255 -20.96 2.94 -2.20
C THR A 255 -21.48 1.53 -2.39
N GLY A 256 -20.59 0.64 -2.92
CA GLY A 256 -20.89 -0.78 -3.06
C GLY A 256 -20.71 -1.57 -1.74
N LEU A 257 -20.83 -2.90 -1.82
CA LEU A 257 -20.69 -3.78 -0.64
C LEU A 257 -19.29 -3.74 0.01
N ARG A 258 -18.29 -3.31 -0.73
CA ARG A 258 -16.89 -3.24 -0.26
C ARG A 258 -16.29 -1.83 -0.36
N GLY A 259 -17.11 -0.83 -0.59
CA GLY A 259 -16.67 0.56 -0.78
C GLY A 259 -16.93 1.09 -2.18
#